data_52df91a410defef6c15401988b272354
#
_entry.id   52df91a410defef6c15401988b272354
#
_cell.length_a   1.000
_cell.length_b   1.000
_cell.length_c   1.000
_cell.angle_alpha   90.00
_cell.angle_beta   90.00
_cell.angle_gamma   90.00
#
_symmetry.space_group_name_H-M   'P 1'
#
loop_
_entity.id
_entity.type
_entity.pdbx_description
1 polymer ?
#
loop_
_entity_poly.entity_id
_entity_poly.type
_entity_poly.pdbx_seq_one_letter_code
_entity_poly.pdbx_strand_id
1 'polypeptide(L)'
;MPLTPSQRAAVESVHEPLFIQAGAGTGKTFTLTKRIAYGLSQESGPLIGDVDRLLTITFTNKAAGELVGRVRAELRAQGLDEESLKIDAAWISTIHSMCRRMLLSHAFDVGIDPGANLLTEDETQALSALALDALLRDNANDARLVMLFDNLGVESATNLISSLSELLMLAPGGGDDFDLGPAPAPARAIASRVQGLLATYQGALAELDELGLPEGKITYAQNRDKVAAVAVALETLLASQGGAFSWSVLANAIEECRPPGGGNLSAPYKGIFGECKDALLELAAEAQSASAYELLRVALDFAAEHLDRHRALKRAQGAFDTNDLLIAAYKLLDEYDELAQSYRDSFDSVMVDEFQDTDNLQVGIVRKICDEGLTTLATVGDAQQSIYGFRGADLEVYQRMRAMMRERGSNEVELTINYRSQPDILRFVEGIFSKPEFFGGEFLKVSSGREEDSGPSWLAPDEPRVKILLSAGHKAERGQGRTSVDALRQADAVALADEFERLHARGASYGDMAILLQSTKGAKAGPYLRELRRRGIPVIVSGGSDFFLQPEVSTVSMLLRVLADRDDDEALFALLGSAFFDASDDALLALSVINRQRLKLLPGESRAKPSLYDALCLYVEKAQGNL
;
A
#
# COMPACT_ATOMS: atom_id res chain seq x y z
N MET A 1 -11.65 -35.42 13.41
CA MET A 1 -11.03 -35.02 14.68
C MET A 1 -12.12 -34.50 15.60
N PRO A 2 -12.11 -34.83 16.90
CA PRO A 2 -13.02 -34.22 17.86
C PRO A 2 -12.68 -32.72 18.02
N LEU A 3 -13.70 -31.90 18.31
CA LEU A 3 -13.53 -30.49 18.60
C LEU A 3 -12.78 -30.29 19.91
N THR A 4 -11.85 -29.35 19.96
CA THR A 4 -11.29 -28.88 21.24
C THR A 4 -12.34 -28.12 22.05
N PRO A 5 -12.15 -27.91 23.34
CA PRO A 5 -13.10 -27.13 24.16
C PRO A 5 -13.38 -25.73 23.55
N SER A 6 -12.35 -24.99 23.13
CA SER A 6 -12.52 -23.68 22.52
C SER A 6 -13.24 -23.76 21.17
N GLN A 7 -12.91 -24.73 20.31
CA GLN A 7 -13.63 -24.93 19.05
C GLN A 7 -15.09 -25.29 19.30
N ARG A 8 -15.37 -26.13 20.30
CA ARG A 8 -16.75 -26.49 20.69
C ARG A 8 -17.51 -25.25 21.16
N ALA A 9 -16.92 -24.42 22.03
CA ALA A 9 -17.53 -23.18 22.48
C ALA A 9 -17.86 -22.25 21.30
N ALA A 10 -16.97 -22.13 20.32
CA ALA A 10 -17.22 -21.34 19.12
C ALA A 10 -18.31 -21.93 18.19
N VAL A 11 -18.43 -23.25 18.13
CA VAL A 11 -19.45 -23.95 17.33
C VAL A 11 -20.83 -23.83 17.96
N GLU A 12 -20.93 -24.03 19.27
CA GLU A 12 -22.18 -24.11 20.02
C GLU A 12 -22.68 -22.75 20.56
N SER A 13 -21.91 -21.63 20.42
CA SER A 13 -22.35 -20.29 20.80
C SER A 13 -23.43 -19.79 19.85
N VAL A 14 -24.66 -19.70 20.34
CA VAL A 14 -25.85 -19.33 19.56
C VAL A 14 -26.60 -18.20 20.27
N HIS A 15 -27.31 -17.35 19.50
CA HIS A 15 -28.11 -16.24 20.00
C HIS A 15 -27.34 -15.13 20.74
N GLU A 16 -26.03 -15.05 20.55
CA GLU A 16 -25.14 -14.02 21.08
C GLU A 16 -24.09 -13.65 20.04
N PRO A 17 -23.59 -12.41 20.04
CA PRO A 17 -22.47 -12.04 19.15
C PRO A 17 -21.28 -12.93 19.46
N LEU A 18 -20.58 -13.43 18.45
CA LEU A 18 -19.43 -14.29 18.62
C LEU A 18 -18.18 -13.66 18.02
N PHE A 19 -17.15 -13.49 18.85
CA PHE A 19 -15.85 -13.01 18.41
C PHE A 19 -14.80 -14.11 18.58
N ILE A 20 -14.26 -14.63 17.46
CA ILE A 20 -13.26 -15.69 17.47
C ILE A 20 -11.91 -15.10 17.12
N GLN A 21 -11.01 -15.05 18.10
CA GLN A 21 -9.61 -14.76 17.86
C GLN A 21 -8.87 -16.06 17.57
N ALA A 22 -8.37 -16.22 16.35
CA ALA A 22 -7.84 -17.51 15.90
C ALA A 22 -6.48 -17.37 15.26
N GLY A 23 -5.43 -17.76 15.96
CA GLY A 23 -4.07 -17.72 15.42
C GLY A 23 -3.88 -18.54 14.14
N ALA A 24 -2.76 -18.32 13.46
CA ALA A 24 -2.42 -19.08 12.24
C ALA A 24 -2.47 -20.59 12.48
N GLY A 25 -3.10 -21.33 11.59
CA GLY A 25 -3.11 -22.80 11.64
C GLY A 25 -3.93 -23.43 12.77
N THR A 26 -4.76 -22.66 13.49
CA THR A 26 -5.59 -23.15 14.61
C THR A 26 -6.90 -23.80 14.17
N GLY A 27 -7.16 -23.86 12.87
CA GLY A 27 -8.35 -24.51 12.33
C GLY A 27 -9.55 -23.55 12.19
N LYS A 28 -9.33 -22.25 11.91
CA LYS A 28 -10.40 -21.27 11.61
C LYS A 28 -11.49 -21.85 10.69
N THR A 29 -11.11 -22.20 9.48
CA THR A 29 -12.05 -22.73 8.46
C THR A 29 -12.75 -24.03 8.91
N PHE A 30 -12.04 -24.91 9.63
CA PHE A 30 -12.64 -26.11 10.20
C PHE A 30 -13.72 -25.77 11.22
N THR A 31 -13.45 -24.84 12.15
CA THR A 31 -14.40 -24.38 13.16
C THR A 31 -15.62 -23.71 12.52
N LEU A 32 -15.42 -22.85 11.49
CA LEU A 32 -16.52 -22.26 10.72
C LEU A 32 -17.38 -23.34 10.02
N THR A 33 -16.75 -24.32 9.35
CA THR A 33 -17.46 -25.43 8.71
C THR A 33 -18.35 -26.19 9.70
N LYS A 34 -17.80 -26.50 10.88
CA LYS A 34 -18.54 -27.18 11.94
C LYS A 34 -19.66 -26.34 12.51
N ARG A 35 -19.45 -25.03 12.70
CA ARG A 35 -20.48 -24.08 13.16
C ARG A 35 -21.64 -23.99 12.18
N ILE A 36 -21.37 -23.89 10.88
CA ILE A 36 -22.42 -23.87 9.84
C ILE A 36 -23.24 -25.15 9.88
N ALA A 37 -22.58 -26.30 9.91
CA ALA A 37 -23.28 -27.59 9.96
C ALA A 37 -24.08 -27.76 11.26
N TYR A 38 -23.54 -27.32 12.39
CA TYR A 38 -24.26 -27.30 13.68
C TYR A 38 -25.49 -26.40 13.62
N GLY A 39 -25.35 -25.17 13.06
CA GLY A 39 -26.44 -24.20 12.94
C GLY A 39 -27.59 -24.67 12.07
N LEU A 40 -27.32 -25.50 11.06
CA LEU A 40 -28.32 -26.12 10.19
C LEU A 40 -28.90 -27.43 10.77
N SER A 41 -28.27 -27.99 11.81
CA SER A 41 -28.72 -29.22 12.46
C SER A 41 -29.86 -28.99 13.44
N GLN A 42 -30.62 -30.04 13.70
CA GLN A 42 -31.67 -29.97 14.74
C GLN A 42 -31.12 -29.87 16.17
N GLU A 43 -29.83 -30.14 16.38
CA GLU A 43 -29.17 -30.08 17.69
C GLU A 43 -29.01 -28.64 18.20
N SER A 44 -28.88 -27.67 17.30
CA SER A 44 -28.75 -26.24 17.65
C SER A 44 -30.08 -25.58 18.06
N GLY A 45 -31.24 -26.30 17.95
CA GLY A 45 -32.49 -25.60 17.74
C GLY A 45 -32.44 -24.90 16.36
N PRO A 46 -33.46 -24.32 15.83
CA PRO A 46 -33.39 -23.71 14.50
C PRO A 46 -32.57 -22.40 14.51
N LEU A 47 -31.24 -22.52 14.64
CA LEU A 47 -30.33 -21.35 14.57
C LEU A 47 -30.29 -20.81 13.14
N ILE A 48 -30.25 -21.70 12.15
CA ILE A 48 -30.32 -21.35 10.71
C ILE A 48 -31.47 -22.15 10.13
N GLY A 49 -32.54 -21.44 9.76
CA GLY A 49 -33.79 -22.07 9.32
C GLY A 49 -33.70 -22.73 7.96
N ASP A 50 -32.94 -22.19 7.01
CA ASP A 50 -32.59 -22.77 5.71
C ASP A 50 -31.22 -22.23 5.26
N VAL A 51 -30.64 -22.90 4.28
CA VAL A 51 -29.30 -22.61 3.76
C VAL A 51 -29.20 -21.21 3.13
N ASP A 52 -30.26 -20.69 2.54
CA ASP A 52 -30.31 -19.35 1.94
C ASP A 52 -30.33 -18.22 2.98
N ARG A 53 -30.59 -18.56 4.27
CA ARG A 53 -30.51 -17.63 5.41
C ARG A 53 -29.12 -17.54 6.04
N LEU A 54 -28.14 -18.23 5.43
CA LEU A 54 -26.73 -18.18 5.83
C LEU A 54 -25.96 -17.20 4.94
N LEU A 55 -25.35 -16.21 5.57
CA LEU A 55 -24.34 -15.35 4.95
C LEU A 55 -22.96 -15.65 5.54
N THR A 56 -21.99 -15.95 4.69
CA THR A 56 -20.57 -16.06 5.10
C THR A 56 -19.68 -15.29 4.14
N ILE A 57 -18.98 -14.31 4.69
CA ILE A 57 -18.07 -13.41 3.95
C ILE A 57 -16.65 -13.94 4.12
N THR A 58 -15.94 -14.13 3.00
CA THR A 58 -14.53 -14.53 2.97
C THR A 58 -13.70 -13.49 2.21
N PHE A 59 -12.38 -13.50 2.40
CA PHE A 59 -11.50 -12.54 1.74
C PHE A 59 -11.28 -12.81 0.24
N THR A 60 -11.32 -14.07 -0.20
CA THR A 60 -11.07 -14.44 -1.61
C THR A 60 -12.14 -15.39 -2.15
N ASN A 61 -12.40 -15.31 -3.46
CA ASN A 61 -13.32 -16.25 -4.15
C ASN A 61 -12.85 -17.71 -4.02
N LYS A 62 -11.54 -17.95 -3.97
CA LYS A 62 -10.97 -19.28 -3.75
C LYS A 62 -11.34 -19.81 -2.37
N ALA A 63 -11.20 -18.98 -1.32
CA ALA A 63 -11.57 -19.35 0.05
C ALA A 63 -13.09 -19.64 0.16
N ALA A 64 -13.92 -18.84 -0.48
CA ALA A 64 -15.36 -19.07 -0.55
C ALA A 64 -15.68 -20.44 -1.19
N GLY A 65 -15.11 -20.75 -2.34
CA GLY A 65 -15.30 -22.04 -3.02
C GLY A 65 -14.80 -23.24 -2.20
N GLU A 66 -13.65 -23.10 -1.51
CA GLU A 66 -13.14 -24.13 -0.61
C GLU A 66 -14.06 -24.33 0.60
N LEU A 67 -14.61 -23.25 1.16
CA LEU A 67 -15.54 -23.32 2.29
C LEU A 67 -16.83 -24.02 1.89
N VAL A 68 -17.43 -23.67 0.74
CA VAL A 68 -18.62 -24.35 0.18
C VAL A 68 -18.37 -25.87 0.05
N GLY A 69 -17.22 -26.25 -0.52
CA GLY A 69 -16.85 -27.66 -0.65
C GLY A 69 -16.74 -28.40 0.67
N ARG A 70 -16.14 -27.78 1.68
CA ARG A 70 -15.99 -28.35 3.03
C ARG A 70 -17.30 -28.44 3.78
N VAL A 71 -18.13 -27.40 3.72
CA VAL A 71 -19.48 -27.38 4.32
C VAL A 71 -20.34 -28.49 3.70
N ARG A 72 -20.34 -28.61 2.38
CA ARG A 72 -21.08 -29.67 1.66
C ARG A 72 -20.66 -31.07 2.13
N ALA A 73 -19.35 -31.31 2.25
CA ALA A 73 -18.85 -32.60 2.73
C ALA A 73 -19.25 -32.86 4.19
N GLU A 74 -19.21 -31.84 5.03
CA GLU A 74 -19.60 -31.95 6.45
C GLU A 74 -21.08 -32.21 6.64
N LEU A 75 -21.96 -31.51 5.89
CA LEU A 75 -23.42 -31.73 5.92
C LEU A 75 -23.76 -33.16 5.54
N ARG A 76 -23.15 -33.72 4.48
CA ARG A 76 -23.31 -35.13 4.12
C ARG A 76 -22.85 -36.08 5.22
N ALA A 77 -21.72 -35.77 5.86
CA ALA A 77 -21.21 -36.61 6.93
C ALA A 77 -22.13 -36.64 8.17
N GLN A 78 -22.98 -35.61 8.35
CA GLN A 78 -23.96 -35.50 9.42
C GLN A 78 -25.38 -35.98 8.97
N GLY A 79 -25.54 -36.44 7.72
CA GLY A 79 -26.83 -36.88 7.20
C GLY A 79 -27.79 -35.75 6.81
N LEU A 80 -27.28 -34.52 6.66
CA LEU A 80 -28.02 -33.35 6.20
C LEU A 80 -27.91 -33.25 4.66
N ASP A 81 -28.45 -34.24 3.97
CA ASP A 81 -28.26 -34.38 2.52
C ASP A 81 -29.04 -33.32 1.72
N GLU A 82 -30.22 -32.91 2.18
CA GLU A 82 -31.01 -31.84 1.57
C GLU A 82 -30.28 -30.49 1.60
N GLU A 83 -29.76 -30.12 2.75
CA GLU A 83 -29.00 -28.89 2.96
C GLU A 83 -27.69 -28.92 2.16
N SER A 84 -27.04 -30.09 2.07
CA SER A 84 -25.86 -30.30 1.24
C SER A 84 -26.12 -30.04 -0.25
N LEU A 85 -27.30 -30.36 -0.77
CA LEU A 85 -27.67 -30.08 -2.16
C LEU A 85 -28.00 -28.58 -2.39
N LYS A 86 -28.53 -27.91 -1.38
CA LYS A 86 -28.93 -26.51 -1.46
C LYS A 86 -27.78 -25.51 -1.16
N ILE A 87 -26.62 -25.98 -0.70
CA ILE A 87 -25.55 -25.10 -0.19
C ILE A 87 -25.08 -24.02 -1.20
N ASP A 88 -25.26 -24.24 -2.49
CA ASP A 88 -24.96 -23.27 -3.53
C ASP A 88 -25.94 -22.06 -3.52
N ALA A 89 -27.09 -22.17 -2.86
CA ALA A 89 -28.01 -21.06 -2.64
C ALA A 89 -27.57 -20.13 -1.48
N ALA A 90 -26.73 -20.61 -0.56
CA ALA A 90 -26.19 -19.82 0.53
C ALA A 90 -25.40 -18.61 0.00
N TRP A 91 -25.33 -17.58 0.84
CA TRP A 91 -24.52 -16.39 0.54
C TRP A 91 -23.08 -16.58 1.03
N ILE A 92 -22.37 -17.59 0.49
CA ILE A 92 -20.95 -17.83 0.81
C ILE A 92 -20.09 -17.23 -0.30
N SER A 93 -19.54 -16.04 -0.08
CA SER A 93 -18.83 -15.29 -1.11
C SER A 93 -17.88 -14.26 -0.53
N THR A 94 -17.17 -13.52 -1.38
CA THR A 94 -16.50 -12.28 -0.96
C THR A 94 -17.51 -11.17 -0.73
N ILE A 95 -17.13 -10.16 0.08
CA ILE A 95 -18.00 -9.01 0.34
C ILE A 95 -18.40 -8.27 -0.95
N HIS A 96 -17.48 -8.15 -1.91
CA HIS A 96 -17.74 -7.53 -3.21
C HIS A 96 -18.78 -8.33 -4.01
N SER A 97 -18.70 -9.65 -4.00
CA SER A 97 -19.70 -10.52 -4.67
C SER A 97 -21.07 -10.43 -4.01
N MET A 98 -21.10 -10.34 -2.68
CA MET A 98 -22.32 -10.08 -1.91
C MET A 98 -22.94 -8.74 -2.31
N CYS A 99 -22.17 -7.65 -2.25
CA CYS A 99 -22.64 -6.32 -2.63
C CYS A 99 -23.15 -6.29 -4.07
N ARG A 100 -22.44 -6.92 -5.01
CA ARG A 100 -22.88 -7.05 -6.39
C ARG A 100 -24.23 -7.77 -6.50
N ARG A 101 -24.42 -8.87 -5.77
CA ARG A 101 -25.70 -9.60 -5.74
C ARG A 101 -26.82 -8.73 -5.18
N MET A 102 -26.58 -7.98 -4.10
CA MET A 102 -27.55 -7.04 -3.54
C MET A 102 -27.93 -5.95 -4.55
N LEU A 103 -26.95 -5.29 -5.14
CA LEU A 103 -27.16 -4.21 -6.12
C LEU A 103 -27.89 -4.68 -7.37
N LEU A 104 -27.58 -5.86 -7.88
CA LEU A 104 -28.31 -6.43 -9.04
C LEU A 104 -29.77 -6.75 -8.71
N SER A 105 -30.07 -7.16 -7.48
CA SER A 105 -31.46 -7.40 -7.03
C SER A 105 -32.26 -6.10 -6.91
N HIS A 106 -31.60 -4.95 -6.73
CA HIS A 106 -32.19 -3.63 -6.53
C HIS A 106 -31.69 -2.61 -7.56
N ALA A 107 -31.28 -3.08 -8.74
CA ALA A 107 -30.62 -2.24 -9.75
C ALA A 107 -31.43 -1.01 -10.16
N PHE A 108 -32.76 -1.15 -10.25
CA PHE A 108 -33.66 -0.06 -10.61
C PHE A 108 -33.82 0.97 -9.46
N ASP A 109 -33.77 0.52 -8.21
CA ASP A 109 -33.93 1.38 -7.03
C ASP A 109 -32.70 2.31 -6.86
N VAL A 110 -31.51 1.81 -7.21
CA VAL A 110 -30.25 2.57 -7.12
C VAL A 110 -29.79 3.20 -8.44
N GLY A 111 -30.57 3.05 -9.51
CA GLY A 111 -30.25 3.61 -10.82
C GLY A 111 -28.99 3.00 -11.45
N ILE A 112 -28.68 1.73 -11.14
CA ILE A 112 -27.57 0.98 -11.71
C ILE A 112 -28.04 0.19 -12.93
N ASP A 113 -27.28 0.24 -14.02
CA ASP A 113 -27.51 -0.64 -15.15
C ASP A 113 -27.20 -2.11 -14.76
N PRO A 114 -28.19 -3.03 -14.80
CA PRO A 114 -27.96 -4.45 -14.52
C PRO A 114 -26.89 -5.09 -15.44
N GLY A 115 -26.70 -4.51 -16.65
CA GLY A 115 -25.69 -4.91 -17.62
C GLY A 115 -24.32 -4.26 -17.43
N ALA A 116 -24.14 -3.43 -16.40
CA ALA A 116 -22.88 -2.73 -16.15
C ALA A 116 -21.72 -3.71 -15.95
N ASN A 117 -20.60 -3.40 -16.61
CA ASN A 117 -19.38 -4.20 -16.51
C ASN A 117 -18.63 -3.92 -15.22
N LEU A 118 -18.13 -4.98 -14.59
CA LEU A 118 -17.17 -4.85 -13.50
C LEU A 118 -15.77 -4.75 -14.09
N LEU A 119 -15.12 -3.62 -13.84
CA LEU A 119 -13.74 -3.38 -14.27
C LEU A 119 -12.76 -4.25 -13.49
N THR A 120 -11.77 -4.73 -14.18
CA THR A 120 -10.59 -5.33 -13.56
C THR A 120 -9.71 -4.24 -12.91
N GLU A 121 -8.79 -4.63 -12.05
CA GLU A 121 -7.85 -3.70 -11.41
C GLU A 121 -7.02 -2.92 -12.46
N ASP A 122 -6.57 -3.60 -13.52
CA ASP A 122 -5.79 -2.97 -14.61
C ASP A 122 -6.64 -1.95 -15.41
N GLU A 123 -7.90 -2.27 -15.70
CA GLU A 123 -8.82 -1.34 -16.38
C GLU A 123 -9.15 -0.13 -15.52
N THR A 124 -9.36 -0.33 -14.22
CA THR A 124 -9.58 0.75 -13.25
C THR A 124 -8.37 1.68 -13.18
N GLN A 125 -7.15 1.12 -13.10
CA GLN A 125 -5.91 1.90 -13.11
C GLN A 125 -5.72 2.66 -14.42
N ALA A 126 -6.03 2.05 -15.58
CA ALA A 126 -5.94 2.72 -16.87
C ALA A 126 -6.89 3.93 -16.97
N LEU A 127 -8.14 3.78 -16.48
CA LEU A 127 -9.09 4.91 -16.44
C LEU A 127 -8.67 5.99 -15.45
N SER A 128 -8.12 5.62 -14.31
CA SER A 128 -7.55 6.56 -13.33
C SER A 128 -6.38 7.35 -13.94
N ALA A 129 -5.48 6.69 -14.65
CA ALA A 129 -4.38 7.36 -15.36
C ALA A 129 -4.87 8.33 -16.44
N LEU A 130 -5.89 7.94 -17.22
CA LEU A 130 -6.51 8.85 -18.21
C LEU A 130 -7.17 10.06 -17.56
N ALA A 131 -7.84 9.88 -16.42
CA ALA A 131 -8.42 10.97 -15.65
C ALA A 131 -7.35 11.93 -15.12
N LEU A 132 -6.24 11.39 -14.62
CA LEU A 132 -5.10 12.16 -14.15
C LEU A 132 -4.45 12.97 -15.29
N ASP A 133 -4.18 12.34 -16.42
CA ASP A 133 -3.63 13.01 -17.62
C ASP A 133 -4.52 14.18 -18.09
N ALA A 134 -5.84 13.98 -18.11
CA ALA A 134 -6.78 15.02 -18.46
C ALA A 134 -6.74 16.17 -17.44
N LEU A 135 -6.73 15.85 -16.14
CA LEU A 135 -6.61 16.83 -15.06
C LEU A 135 -5.35 17.67 -15.20
N LEU A 136 -4.20 17.02 -15.38
CA LEU A 136 -2.90 17.70 -15.50
C LEU A 136 -2.84 18.60 -16.74
N ARG A 137 -3.40 18.16 -17.85
CA ARG A 137 -3.44 18.93 -19.10
C ARG A 137 -4.32 20.17 -18.98
N ASP A 138 -5.51 20.04 -18.40
CA ASP A 138 -6.45 21.14 -18.24
C ASP A 138 -5.96 22.17 -17.22
N ASN A 139 -5.22 21.74 -16.20
CA ASN A 139 -4.68 22.57 -15.13
C ASN A 139 -3.18 22.93 -15.31
N ALA A 140 -2.60 22.74 -16.50
CA ALA A 140 -1.16 22.93 -16.75
C ALA A 140 -0.63 24.33 -16.38
N ASN A 141 -1.48 25.35 -16.39
CA ASN A 141 -1.15 26.73 -16.03
C ASN A 141 -1.71 27.15 -14.65
N ASP A 142 -2.29 26.24 -13.88
CA ASP A 142 -2.77 26.55 -12.53
C ASP A 142 -1.57 26.71 -11.60
N ALA A 143 -1.45 27.89 -11.00
CA ALA A 143 -0.36 28.23 -10.09
C ALA A 143 -0.25 27.25 -8.88
N ARG A 144 -1.36 26.66 -8.44
CA ARG A 144 -1.40 25.69 -7.36
C ARG A 144 -0.74 24.36 -7.78
N LEU A 145 -1.01 23.88 -9.01
CA LEU A 145 -0.39 22.67 -9.54
C LEU A 145 1.11 22.88 -9.78
N VAL A 146 1.49 24.05 -10.33
CA VAL A 146 2.90 24.44 -10.48
C VAL A 146 3.61 24.46 -9.14
N MET A 147 2.98 25.02 -8.09
CA MET A 147 3.52 25.02 -6.73
C MET A 147 3.75 23.59 -6.20
N LEU A 148 2.83 22.64 -6.43
CA LEU A 148 3.02 21.25 -6.06
C LEU A 148 4.22 20.63 -6.77
N PHE A 149 4.37 20.89 -8.08
CA PHE A 149 5.48 20.35 -8.87
C PHE A 149 6.83 20.94 -8.48
N ASP A 150 6.88 22.23 -8.18
CA ASP A 150 8.10 22.90 -7.76
C ASP A 150 8.61 22.39 -6.39
N ASN A 151 7.69 22.02 -5.47
CA ASN A 151 8.06 21.56 -4.14
C ASN A 151 8.28 20.04 -4.05
N LEU A 152 7.52 19.23 -4.78
CA LEU A 152 7.53 17.77 -4.65
C LEU A 152 8.17 17.05 -5.85
N GLY A 153 8.33 17.75 -6.97
CA GLY A 153 8.59 17.12 -8.25
C GLY A 153 7.32 16.51 -8.87
N VAL A 154 7.29 16.38 -10.21
CA VAL A 154 6.11 15.93 -10.96
C VAL A 154 5.65 14.53 -10.52
N GLU A 155 6.56 13.57 -10.45
CA GLU A 155 6.27 12.18 -10.09
C GLU A 155 5.68 12.05 -8.68
N SER A 156 6.29 12.71 -7.69
CA SER A 156 5.81 12.65 -6.30
C SER A 156 4.45 13.33 -6.13
N ALA A 157 4.24 14.48 -6.79
CA ALA A 157 2.97 15.21 -6.73
C ALA A 157 1.83 14.43 -7.39
N THR A 158 2.06 13.81 -8.56
CA THR A 158 1.06 12.97 -9.23
C THR A 158 0.72 11.73 -8.43
N ASN A 159 1.72 11.07 -7.84
CA ASN A 159 1.50 9.93 -6.93
C ASN A 159 0.71 10.34 -5.69
N LEU A 160 0.99 11.52 -5.11
CA LEU A 160 0.25 12.05 -3.97
C LEU A 160 -1.22 12.30 -4.33
N ILE A 161 -1.50 12.96 -5.45
CA ILE A 161 -2.87 13.21 -5.94
C ILE A 161 -3.62 11.88 -6.13
N SER A 162 -3.01 10.89 -6.77
CA SER A 162 -3.62 9.57 -6.98
C SER A 162 -3.92 8.86 -5.67
N SER A 163 -2.96 8.82 -4.74
CA SER A 163 -3.14 8.17 -3.43
C SER A 163 -4.22 8.84 -2.58
N LEU A 164 -4.27 10.18 -2.58
CA LEU A 164 -5.31 10.93 -1.89
C LEU A 164 -6.69 10.70 -2.54
N SER A 165 -6.76 10.58 -3.86
CA SER A 165 -7.99 10.26 -4.57
C SER A 165 -8.55 8.88 -4.17
N GLU A 166 -7.69 7.88 -4.01
CA GLU A 166 -8.08 6.55 -3.50
C GLU A 166 -8.62 6.64 -2.06
N LEU A 167 -7.97 7.42 -1.20
CA LEU A 167 -8.44 7.64 0.18
C LEU A 167 -9.79 8.37 0.20
N LEU A 168 -9.96 9.43 -0.59
CA LEU A 168 -11.22 10.17 -0.72
C LEU A 168 -12.38 9.30 -1.21
N MET A 169 -12.09 8.33 -2.07
CA MET A 169 -13.09 7.40 -2.58
C MET A 169 -13.69 6.54 -1.46
N LEU A 170 -12.88 6.14 -0.48
CA LEU A 170 -13.28 5.29 0.64
C LEU A 170 -13.86 6.07 1.84
N ALA A 171 -13.77 7.40 1.82
CA ALA A 171 -14.27 8.25 2.89
C ALA A 171 -15.77 8.57 2.69
N PRO A 172 -16.67 8.21 3.60
CA PRO A 172 -18.11 8.46 3.47
C PRO A 172 -18.47 9.96 3.35
N GLY A 173 -17.77 10.85 4.06
CA GLY A 173 -17.94 12.31 4.03
C GLY A 173 -17.08 13.01 2.98
N GLY A 174 -16.30 12.27 2.18
CA GLY A 174 -15.39 12.87 1.20
C GLY A 174 -14.24 13.65 1.85
N GLY A 175 -13.88 14.81 1.27
CA GLY A 175 -12.75 15.63 1.74
C GLY A 175 -12.90 16.18 3.18
N ASP A 176 -14.12 16.31 3.67
CA ASP A 176 -14.40 16.83 5.01
C ASP A 176 -14.05 15.82 6.14
N ASP A 177 -13.90 14.54 5.79
CA ASP A 177 -13.46 13.50 6.75
C ASP A 177 -11.96 13.56 7.05
N PHE A 178 -11.19 14.36 6.29
CA PHE A 178 -9.75 14.48 6.50
C PHE A 178 -9.43 15.62 7.47
N ASP A 179 -9.09 15.25 8.71
CA ASP A 179 -8.55 16.20 9.68
C ASP A 179 -7.07 16.47 9.40
N LEU A 180 -6.81 17.57 8.72
CA LEU A 180 -5.44 18.06 8.48
C LEU A 180 -4.82 18.76 9.71
N GLY A 181 -5.51 18.75 10.83
CA GLY A 181 -5.15 19.53 12.00
C GLY A 181 -5.47 21.04 11.85
N PRO A 182 -5.06 21.87 12.80
CA PRO A 182 -5.36 23.30 12.78
C PRO A 182 -4.67 23.97 11.59
N ALA A 183 -5.45 24.82 10.88
CA ALA A 183 -4.89 25.61 9.79
C ALA A 183 -3.73 26.49 10.28
N PRO A 184 -2.64 26.61 9.50
CA PRO A 184 -1.50 27.44 9.85
C PRO A 184 -1.91 28.93 9.97
N ALA A 185 -1.11 29.70 10.69
CA ALA A 185 -1.32 31.13 10.80
C ALA A 185 -1.35 31.79 9.40
N PRO A 186 -2.18 32.83 9.20
CA PRO A 186 -2.33 33.47 7.90
C PRO A 186 -1.00 34.12 7.45
N ALA A 187 -0.78 34.18 6.13
CA ALA A 187 0.46 34.68 5.51
C ALA A 187 0.96 36.03 6.09
N ARG A 188 0.05 36.94 6.46
CA ARG A 188 0.40 38.21 7.15
C ARG A 188 1.10 38.02 8.50
N ALA A 189 0.91 36.89 9.17
CA ALA A 189 1.59 36.58 10.43
C ALA A 189 3.01 36.10 10.21
N ILE A 190 3.35 35.59 9.01
CA ILE A 190 4.70 35.11 8.67
C ILE A 190 5.71 36.24 8.78
N ALA A 191 5.42 37.40 8.22
CA ALA A 191 6.31 38.56 8.28
C ALA A 191 6.64 38.96 9.72
N SER A 192 5.64 38.94 10.61
CA SER A 192 5.87 39.23 12.05
C SER A 192 6.74 38.19 12.73
N ARG A 193 6.59 36.88 12.39
CA ARG A 193 7.44 35.80 12.90
C ARG A 193 8.90 35.96 12.44
N VAL A 194 9.11 36.26 11.16
CA VAL A 194 10.42 36.49 10.58
C VAL A 194 11.08 37.75 11.19
N GLN A 195 10.30 38.84 11.41
CA GLN A 195 10.79 40.03 12.11
C GLN A 195 11.20 39.74 13.55
N GLY A 196 10.41 38.91 14.27
CA GLY A 196 10.76 38.48 15.63
C GLY A 196 12.10 37.69 15.65
N LEU A 197 12.27 36.75 14.74
CA LEU A 197 13.51 36.00 14.61
C LEU A 197 14.68 36.90 14.24
N LEU A 198 14.50 37.83 13.30
CA LEU A 198 15.53 38.81 12.92
C LEU A 198 15.95 39.65 14.11
N ALA A 199 15.02 40.14 14.93
CA ALA A 199 15.32 40.91 16.13
C ALA A 199 16.16 40.10 17.14
N THR A 200 15.87 38.81 17.33
CA THR A 200 16.67 37.90 18.15
C THR A 200 18.12 37.82 17.64
N TYR A 201 18.31 37.65 16.33
CA TYR A 201 19.64 37.55 15.73
C TYR A 201 20.41 38.85 15.74
N GLN A 202 19.74 39.98 15.52
CA GLN A 202 20.35 41.30 15.64
C GLN A 202 20.75 41.64 17.10
N GLY A 203 19.91 41.28 18.07
CA GLY A 203 20.21 41.40 19.50
C GLY A 203 21.44 40.56 19.90
N ALA A 204 21.49 39.31 19.42
CA ALA A 204 22.65 38.45 19.64
C ALA A 204 23.95 39.01 19.05
N LEU A 205 23.90 39.60 17.86
CA LEU A 205 25.09 40.27 17.28
C LEU A 205 25.56 41.44 18.12
N ALA A 206 24.65 42.29 18.60
CA ALA A 206 24.98 43.42 19.46
C ALA A 206 25.61 42.94 20.78
N GLU A 207 25.07 41.92 21.42
CA GLU A 207 25.61 41.36 22.65
C GLU A 207 26.98 40.69 22.44
N LEU A 208 27.21 40.01 21.32
CA LEU A 208 28.51 39.45 20.97
C LEU A 208 29.57 40.53 20.69
N ASP A 209 29.17 41.65 20.12
CA ASP A 209 30.07 42.79 19.86
C ASP A 209 30.44 43.51 21.17
N GLU A 210 29.52 43.61 22.14
CA GLU A 210 29.83 44.17 23.48
C GLU A 210 30.73 43.25 24.31
N LEU A 211 30.51 41.92 24.25
CA LEU A 211 31.31 40.95 25.00
C LEU A 211 32.71 40.73 24.40
N GLY A 212 32.88 41.00 23.11
CA GLY A 212 34.09 40.67 22.36
C GLY A 212 34.25 39.15 22.19
N LEU A 213 34.89 38.71 21.11
CA LEU A 213 35.16 37.29 20.89
C LEU A 213 36.45 36.84 21.54
N PRO A 214 36.53 35.61 22.11
CA PRO A 214 37.76 35.07 22.69
C PRO A 214 38.87 34.95 21.64
N GLU A 215 40.02 35.56 21.87
CA GLU A 215 41.18 35.55 20.97
C GLU A 215 41.64 34.11 20.67
N GLY A 216 41.94 33.81 19.39
CA GLY A 216 42.50 32.54 18.95
C GLY A 216 41.51 31.38 18.90
N LYS A 217 40.21 31.57 19.19
CA LYS A 217 39.20 30.53 19.15
C LYS A 217 38.29 30.66 17.92
N ILE A 218 38.68 30.02 16.83
CA ILE A 218 38.00 30.04 15.51
C ILE A 218 36.50 29.68 15.59
N THR A 219 36.10 28.76 16.46
CA THR A 219 34.70 28.30 16.61
C THR A 219 33.74 29.45 17.00
N TYR A 220 34.20 30.42 17.81
CA TYR A 220 33.37 31.56 18.22
C TYR A 220 33.11 32.51 17.04
N ALA A 221 34.19 32.83 16.26
CA ALA A 221 34.08 33.64 15.06
C ALA A 221 33.15 32.97 14.01
N GLN A 222 33.32 31.66 13.75
CA GLN A 222 32.48 30.92 12.84
C GLN A 222 30.99 30.91 13.23
N ASN A 223 30.71 30.84 14.53
CA ASN A 223 29.31 30.91 14.99
C ASN A 223 28.75 32.33 14.88
N ARG A 224 29.52 33.36 15.15
CA ARG A 224 29.11 34.75 14.91
C ARG A 224 28.83 35.02 13.43
N ASP A 225 29.69 34.50 12.54
CA ASP A 225 29.48 34.60 11.09
C ASP A 225 28.19 33.93 10.64
N LYS A 226 27.83 32.77 11.23
CA LYS A 226 26.54 32.13 10.97
C LYS A 226 25.36 32.97 11.46
N VAL A 227 25.46 33.57 12.65
CA VAL A 227 24.40 34.46 13.15
C VAL A 227 24.23 35.65 12.20
N ALA A 228 25.34 36.28 11.75
CA ALA A 228 25.29 37.38 10.79
C ALA A 228 24.68 36.92 9.43
N ALA A 229 25.08 35.77 8.93
CA ALA A 229 24.56 35.25 7.66
C ALA A 229 23.02 34.99 7.71
N VAL A 230 22.53 34.44 8.81
CA VAL A 230 21.07 34.22 9.00
C VAL A 230 20.34 35.56 9.10
N ALA A 231 20.87 36.56 9.83
CA ALA A 231 20.26 37.88 9.90
C ALA A 231 20.13 38.53 8.52
N VAL A 232 21.19 38.48 7.70
CA VAL A 232 21.19 39.00 6.33
C VAL A 232 20.17 38.23 5.44
N ALA A 233 20.08 36.93 5.59
CA ALA A 233 19.12 36.13 4.84
C ALA A 233 17.68 36.53 5.19
N LEU A 234 17.38 36.73 6.48
CA LEU A 234 16.04 37.15 6.94
C LEU A 234 15.70 38.59 6.50
N GLU A 235 16.65 39.50 6.54
CA GLU A 235 16.49 40.87 5.99
C GLU A 235 16.19 40.85 4.49
N THR A 236 16.96 40.05 3.76
CA THR A 236 16.76 39.88 2.30
C THR A 236 15.39 39.32 1.99
N LEU A 237 14.94 38.31 2.76
CA LEU A 237 13.62 37.70 2.63
C LEU A 237 12.51 38.74 2.87
N LEU A 238 12.60 39.52 3.92
CA LEU A 238 11.63 40.57 4.23
C LEU A 238 11.59 41.67 3.16
N ALA A 239 12.73 42.04 2.59
CA ALA A 239 12.82 43.05 1.55
C ALA A 239 12.28 42.57 0.19
N SER A 240 12.51 41.31 -0.18
CA SER A 240 12.19 40.78 -1.52
C SER A 240 10.70 40.59 -1.76
N GLN A 241 9.90 40.34 -0.74
CA GLN A 241 8.52 39.89 -0.85
C GLN A 241 7.47 40.97 -0.47
N GLY A 242 7.89 42.18 -0.12
CA GLY A 242 6.92 43.21 0.29
C GLY A 242 6.01 42.81 1.43
N GLY A 243 6.39 41.78 2.21
CA GLY A 243 5.64 41.25 3.34
C GLY A 243 4.57 40.21 3.03
N ALA A 244 4.47 39.72 1.79
CA ALA A 244 3.52 38.70 1.36
C ALA A 244 4.24 37.47 0.80
N PHE A 245 4.69 36.57 1.65
CA PHE A 245 5.27 35.30 1.23
C PHE A 245 4.58 34.10 1.88
N SER A 246 4.61 32.94 1.18
CA SER A 246 4.01 31.69 1.65
C SER A 246 4.90 30.98 2.66
N TRP A 247 4.33 30.05 3.40
CA TRP A 247 5.07 29.18 4.31
C TRP A 247 6.13 28.34 3.59
N SER A 248 5.87 27.92 2.35
CA SER A 248 6.84 27.15 1.55
C SER A 248 8.08 27.97 1.20
N VAL A 249 7.91 29.26 0.85
CA VAL A 249 9.03 30.17 0.60
C VAL A 249 9.86 30.35 1.87
N LEU A 250 9.21 30.50 3.03
CA LEU A 250 9.91 30.62 4.31
C LEU A 250 10.65 29.33 4.67
N ALA A 251 10.01 28.17 4.51
CA ALA A 251 10.62 26.87 4.80
C ALA A 251 11.91 26.66 3.99
N ASN A 252 11.85 26.92 2.68
CA ASN A 252 13.02 26.81 1.79
C ASN A 252 14.14 27.80 2.17
N ALA A 253 13.78 29.04 2.48
CA ALA A 253 14.76 30.04 2.88
C ALA A 253 15.47 29.69 4.21
N ILE A 254 14.74 29.11 5.17
CA ILE A 254 15.30 28.69 6.45
C ILE A 254 16.15 27.42 6.30
N GLU A 255 15.79 26.49 5.41
CA GLU A 255 16.56 25.26 5.16
C GLU A 255 17.99 25.56 4.70
N GLU A 256 18.17 26.64 3.95
CA GLU A 256 19.50 27.12 3.53
C GLU A 256 20.30 27.74 4.68
N CYS A 257 19.66 28.11 5.77
CA CYS A 257 20.31 28.74 6.93
C CYS A 257 21.04 27.69 7.78
N ARG A 258 22.29 27.99 8.12
CA ARG A 258 23.07 27.14 9.04
C ARG A 258 22.95 27.66 10.46
N PRO A 259 22.34 26.92 11.40
CA PRO A 259 22.22 27.37 12.78
C PRO A 259 23.60 27.54 13.45
N PRO A 260 23.76 28.52 14.35
CA PRO A 260 24.96 28.60 15.18
C PRO A 260 24.96 27.43 16.18
N GLY A 261 26.11 27.09 16.70
CA GLY A 261 26.29 26.05 17.72
C GLY A 261 27.32 25.01 17.31
N GLY A 262 27.66 24.13 18.25
CA GLY A 262 28.70 23.12 18.10
C GLY A 262 30.05 23.57 18.66
N GLY A 263 30.82 22.60 19.21
CA GLY A 263 32.10 22.83 19.89
C GLY A 263 31.94 23.14 21.38
N ASN A 264 33.09 23.26 22.08
CA ASN A 264 33.15 23.59 23.50
C ASN A 264 33.02 25.12 23.68
N LEU A 265 31.80 25.60 23.84
CA LEU A 265 31.49 27.00 24.10
C LEU A 265 31.31 27.24 25.60
N SER A 266 31.90 28.31 26.13
CA SER A 266 31.70 28.75 27.52
C SER A 266 30.49 29.67 27.63
N ALA A 267 29.93 29.79 28.82
CA ALA A 267 28.99 30.87 29.13
C ALA A 267 29.69 32.25 29.05
N PRO A 268 29.07 33.35 28.60
CA PRO A 268 27.67 33.43 28.15
C PRO A 268 27.43 33.02 26.69
N TYR A 269 28.47 32.89 25.88
CA TYR A 269 28.35 32.60 24.42
C TYR A 269 27.51 31.38 24.09
N LYS A 270 27.57 30.33 24.94
CA LYS A 270 26.76 29.13 24.78
C LYS A 270 25.26 29.46 24.86
N GLY A 271 24.89 30.40 25.74
CA GLY A 271 23.49 30.87 25.87
C GLY A 271 23.04 31.60 24.61
N ILE A 272 23.79 32.60 24.17
CA ILE A 272 23.49 33.45 23.02
C ILE A 272 23.34 32.61 21.74
N PHE A 273 24.31 31.75 21.43
CA PHE A 273 24.23 30.88 20.25
C PHE A 273 23.12 29.80 20.37
N GLY A 274 22.85 29.32 21.61
CA GLY A 274 21.77 28.40 21.90
C GLY A 274 20.39 29.00 21.60
N GLU A 275 20.15 30.20 22.09
CA GLU A 275 18.90 30.95 21.88
C GLU A 275 18.63 31.22 20.39
N CYS A 276 19.63 31.69 19.64
CA CYS A 276 19.54 31.86 18.20
C CYS A 276 19.22 30.54 17.48
N LYS A 277 19.90 29.46 17.88
CA LYS A 277 19.66 28.14 17.29
C LYS A 277 18.25 27.65 17.54
N ASP A 278 17.78 27.71 18.78
CA ASP A 278 16.49 27.20 19.20
C ASP A 278 15.35 27.99 18.53
N ALA A 279 15.45 29.32 18.47
CA ALA A 279 14.52 30.20 17.78
C ALA A 279 14.43 29.90 16.26
N LEU A 280 15.57 29.64 15.61
CA LEU A 280 15.59 29.27 14.19
C LEU A 280 14.92 27.92 13.97
N LEU A 281 15.24 26.93 14.81
CA LEU A 281 14.66 25.57 14.68
C LEU A 281 13.15 25.56 14.96
N GLU A 282 12.69 26.38 15.90
CA GLU A 282 11.26 26.52 16.18
C GLU A 282 10.51 27.10 14.97
N LEU A 283 11.01 28.18 14.38
CA LEU A 283 10.40 28.77 13.19
C LEU A 283 10.52 27.84 11.97
N ALA A 284 11.62 27.08 11.85
CA ALA A 284 11.79 26.08 10.80
C ALA A 284 10.74 24.99 10.89
N ALA A 285 10.50 24.44 12.08
CA ALA A 285 9.48 23.40 12.31
C ALA A 285 8.06 23.94 12.02
N GLU A 286 7.75 25.17 12.46
CA GLU A 286 6.46 25.82 12.14
C GLU A 286 6.30 26.02 10.63
N ALA A 287 7.33 26.50 9.93
CA ALA A 287 7.29 26.75 8.50
C ALA A 287 7.16 25.46 7.69
N GLN A 288 7.87 24.41 8.06
CA GLN A 288 7.76 23.10 7.41
C GLN A 288 6.37 22.48 7.60
N SER A 289 5.83 22.52 8.81
CA SER A 289 4.48 22.01 9.10
C SER A 289 3.41 22.78 8.33
N ALA A 290 3.50 24.11 8.31
CA ALA A 290 2.54 24.96 7.60
C ALA A 290 2.65 24.81 6.08
N SER A 291 3.86 24.68 5.54
CA SER A 291 4.07 24.39 4.11
C SER A 291 3.50 23.04 3.72
N ALA A 292 3.71 22.00 4.53
CA ALA A 292 3.14 20.69 4.29
C ALA A 292 1.60 20.72 4.30
N TYR A 293 1.00 21.50 5.21
CA TYR A 293 -0.46 21.70 5.24
C TYR A 293 -0.99 22.35 3.95
N GLU A 294 -0.35 23.42 3.48
CA GLU A 294 -0.73 24.11 2.23
C GLU A 294 -0.63 23.16 1.03
N LEU A 295 0.47 22.41 0.92
CA LEU A 295 0.70 21.46 -0.16
C LEU A 295 -0.33 20.32 -0.13
N LEU A 296 -0.58 19.78 1.06
CA LEU A 296 -1.54 18.67 1.22
C LEU A 296 -2.96 19.11 0.90
N ARG A 297 -3.37 20.33 1.31
CA ARG A 297 -4.68 20.87 0.98
C ARG A 297 -4.87 21.04 -0.52
N VAL A 298 -3.89 21.61 -1.21
CA VAL A 298 -3.94 21.75 -2.66
C VAL A 298 -3.95 20.39 -3.36
N ALA A 299 -3.17 19.42 -2.86
CA ALA A 299 -3.19 18.07 -3.38
C ALA A 299 -4.56 17.38 -3.18
N LEU A 300 -5.25 17.64 -2.06
CA LEU A 300 -6.62 17.15 -1.81
C LEU A 300 -7.63 17.76 -2.78
N ASP A 301 -7.54 19.06 -3.08
CA ASP A 301 -8.43 19.70 -4.07
C ASP A 301 -8.28 19.03 -5.45
N PHE A 302 -7.05 18.78 -5.90
CA PHE A 302 -6.79 18.08 -7.17
C PHE A 302 -7.16 16.59 -7.09
N ALA A 303 -7.00 15.95 -5.94
CA ALA A 303 -7.42 14.57 -5.74
C ALA A 303 -8.95 14.41 -5.83
N ALA A 304 -9.71 15.35 -5.30
CA ALA A 304 -11.17 15.39 -5.44
C ALA A 304 -11.59 15.56 -6.91
N GLU A 305 -10.96 16.50 -7.63
CA GLU A 305 -11.19 16.69 -9.07
C GLU A 305 -10.82 15.45 -9.88
N HIS A 306 -9.68 14.80 -9.57
CA HIS A 306 -9.28 13.55 -10.21
C HIS A 306 -10.31 12.44 -9.98
N LEU A 307 -10.80 12.29 -8.75
CA LEU A 307 -11.84 11.30 -8.42
C LEU A 307 -13.13 11.54 -9.19
N ASP A 308 -13.56 12.79 -9.32
CA ASP A 308 -14.77 13.13 -10.08
C ASP A 308 -14.62 12.84 -11.57
N ARG A 309 -13.46 13.12 -12.18
CA ARG A 309 -13.14 12.78 -13.57
C ARG A 309 -13.09 11.27 -13.77
N HIS A 310 -12.45 10.53 -12.85
CA HIS A 310 -12.41 9.07 -12.88
C HIS A 310 -13.82 8.46 -12.81
N ARG A 311 -14.67 8.94 -11.90
CA ARG A 311 -16.08 8.53 -11.81
C ARG A 311 -16.87 8.84 -13.08
N ALA A 312 -16.59 10.00 -13.71
CA ALA A 312 -17.24 10.37 -14.97
C ALA A 312 -16.85 9.43 -16.12
N LEU A 313 -15.58 9.03 -16.22
CA LEU A 313 -15.10 8.07 -17.22
C LEU A 313 -15.73 6.69 -17.03
N LYS A 314 -15.81 6.19 -15.78
CA LYS A 314 -16.49 4.91 -15.46
C LYS A 314 -17.97 4.95 -15.86
N ARG A 315 -18.69 6.02 -15.49
CA ARG A 315 -20.10 6.20 -15.87
C ARG A 315 -20.31 6.23 -17.39
N ALA A 316 -19.42 6.92 -18.13
CA ALA A 316 -19.50 6.99 -19.59
C ALA A 316 -19.34 5.62 -20.27
N GLN A 317 -18.65 4.68 -19.60
CA GLN A 317 -18.51 3.30 -20.07
C GLN A 317 -19.58 2.35 -19.53
N GLY A 318 -20.51 2.82 -18.68
CA GLY A 318 -21.46 1.96 -17.99
C GLY A 318 -20.76 0.91 -17.10
N ALA A 319 -19.67 1.29 -16.45
CA ALA A 319 -18.80 0.39 -15.70
C ALA A 319 -18.63 0.80 -14.24
N PHE A 320 -18.38 -0.20 -13.39
CA PHE A 320 -18.09 -0.05 -11.96
C PHE A 320 -16.79 -0.75 -11.61
N ASP A 321 -16.05 -0.22 -10.65
CA ASP A 321 -14.98 -0.97 -9.99
C ASP A 321 -15.47 -1.60 -8.66
N THR A 322 -14.57 -2.33 -8.00
CA THR A 322 -14.88 -3.02 -6.74
C THR A 322 -15.26 -2.07 -5.61
N ASN A 323 -14.70 -0.86 -5.56
CA ASN A 323 -15.00 0.12 -4.54
C ASN A 323 -16.36 0.79 -4.78
N ASP A 324 -16.72 1.04 -6.04
CA ASP A 324 -18.04 1.55 -6.39
C ASP A 324 -19.15 0.62 -5.89
N LEU A 325 -18.93 -0.72 -5.96
CA LEU A 325 -19.89 -1.70 -5.45
C LEU A 325 -20.10 -1.57 -3.94
N LEU A 326 -19.02 -1.39 -3.17
CA LEU A 326 -19.11 -1.22 -1.71
C LEU A 326 -19.85 0.08 -1.36
N ILE A 327 -19.47 1.19 -2.01
CA ILE A 327 -20.09 2.50 -1.78
C ILE A 327 -21.58 2.48 -2.13
N ALA A 328 -21.93 1.89 -3.28
CA ALA A 328 -23.32 1.80 -3.72
C ALA A 328 -24.15 0.91 -2.78
N ALA A 329 -23.60 -0.23 -2.33
CA ALA A 329 -24.27 -1.11 -1.38
C ALA A 329 -24.46 -0.45 0.00
N TYR A 330 -23.43 0.28 0.48
CA TYR A 330 -23.54 1.03 1.72
C TYR A 330 -24.65 2.09 1.65
N LYS A 331 -24.67 2.89 0.57
CA LYS A 331 -25.69 3.92 0.33
C LYS A 331 -27.08 3.31 0.21
N LEU A 332 -27.23 2.22 -0.52
CA LEU A 332 -28.49 1.51 -0.63
C LEU A 332 -29.07 1.15 0.74
N LEU A 333 -28.22 0.60 1.62
CA LEU A 333 -28.63 0.20 2.97
C LEU A 333 -28.78 1.40 3.93
N ASP A 334 -28.19 2.55 3.62
CA ASP A 334 -28.27 3.77 4.41
C ASP A 334 -29.51 4.61 4.07
N GLU A 335 -29.84 4.70 2.78
CA GLU A 335 -30.94 5.52 2.27
C GLU A 335 -32.30 4.80 2.35
N TYR A 336 -32.30 3.44 2.34
CA TYR A 336 -33.53 2.63 2.32
C TYR A 336 -33.63 1.71 3.55
N ASP A 337 -34.09 2.25 4.66
CA ASP A 337 -34.24 1.51 5.93
C ASP A 337 -35.06 0.22 5.82
N GLU A 338 -36.15 0.25 5.02
CA GLU A 338 -37.01 -0.94 4.79
C GLU A 338 -36.23 -2.07 4.13
N LEU A 339 -35.32 -1.74 3.21
CA LEU A 339 -34.48 -2.69 2.55
C LEU A 339 -33.40 -3.26 3.48
N ALA A 340 -32.76 -2.39 4.27
CA ALA A 340 -31.82 -2.82 5.29
C ALA A 340 -32.51 -3.76 6.30
N GLN A 341 -33.76 -3.47 6.69
CA GLN A 341 -34.55 -4.35 7.55
C GLN A 341 -34.83 -5.68 6.87
N SER A 342 -35.21 -5.69 5.59
CA SER A 342 -35.44 -6.93 4.82
C SER A 342 -34.20 -7.84 4.81
N TYR A 343 -33.00 -7.27 4.68
CA TYR A 343 -31.75 -8.06 4.76
C TYR A 343 -31.47 -8.55 6.19
N ARG A 344 -31.72 -7.73 7.23
CA ARG A 344 -31.64 -8.19 8.63
C ARG A 344 -32.53 -9.40 8.91
N ASP A 345 -33.76 -9.36 8.38
CA ASP A 345 -34.74 -10.44 8.55
C ASP A 345 -34.42 -11.67 7.67
N SER A 346 -33.61 -11.51 6.64
CA SER A 346 -33.25 -12.57 5.70
C SER A 346 -32.16 -13.48 6.24
N PHE A 347 -31.26 -12.99 7.12
CA PHE A 347 -30.12 -13.76 7.59
C PHE A 347 -30.26 -14.15 9.06
N ASP A 348 -30.30 -15.46 9.32
CA ASP A 348 -30.24 -16.02 10.67
C ASP A 348 -28.81 -16.06 11.22
N SER A 349 -27.81 -16.11 10.31
CA SER A 349 -26.40 -16.12 10.66
C SER A 349 -25.56 -15.36 9.64
N VAL A 350 -24.76 -14.43 10.14
CA VAL A 350 -23.78 -13.65 9.38
C VAL A 350 -22.40 -13.97 9.92
N MET A 351 -21.52 -14.51 9.09
CA MET A 351 -20.16 -14.88 9.46
C MET A 351 -19.16 -14.09 8.63
N VAL A 352 -18.13 -13.53 9.27
CA VAL A 352 -17.05 -12.84 8.56
C VAL A 352 -15.72 -13.48 8.90
N ASP A 353 -15.07 -14.09 7.90
CA ASP A 353 -13.75 -14.69 8.02
C ASP A 353 -12.67 -13.65 7.67
N GLU A 354 -11.47 -13.80 8.22
CA GLU A 354 -10.33 -12.87 8.11
C GLU A 354 -10.73 -11.42 8.45
N PHE A 355 -11.49 -11.25 9.54
CA PHE A 355 -12.08 -9.96 9.93
C PHE A 355 -11.03 -8.85 10.14
N GLN A 356 -9.78 -9.17 10.44
CA GLN A 356 -8.68 -8.22 10.57
C GLN A 356 -8.31 -7.51 9.26
N ASP A 357 -8.78 -8.01 8.12
CA ASP A 357 -8.51 -7.45 6.79
C ASP A 357 -9.68 -6.60 6.25
N THR A 358 -10.64 -6.25 7.11
CA THR A 358 -11.80 -5.41 6.77
C THR A 358 -11.52 -3.92 6.98
N ASP A 359 -12.21 -3.09 6.23
CA ASP A 359 -12.23 -1.62 6.36
C ASP A 359 -13.53 -1.09 6.97
N ASN A 360 -13.59 0.22 7.24
CA ASN A 360 -14.75 0.90 7.82
C ASN A 360 -16.03 0.72 7.00
N LEU A 361 -15.93 0.78 5.67
CA LEU A 361 -17.08 0.68 4.78
C LEU A 361 -17.66 -0.73 4.77
N GLN A 362 -16.79 -1.74 4.71
CA GLN A 362 -17.15 -3.15 4.80
C GLN A 362 -17.82 -3.49 6.12
N VAL A 363 -17.25 -3.03 7.25
CA VAL A 363 -17.84 -3.20 8.57
C VAL A 363 -19.19 -2.45 8.67
N GLY A 364 -19.27 -1.26 8.08
CA GLY A 364 -20.51 -0.49 7.99
C GLY A 364 -21.64 -1.26 7.28
N ILE A 365 -21.34 -1.91 6.14
CA ILE A 365 -22.27 -2.75 5.41
C ILE A 365 -22.72 -3.95 6.26
N VAL A 366 -21.75 -4.68 6.86
CA VAL A 366 -22.06 -5.84 7.71
C VAL A 366 -22.96 -5.45 8.87
N ARG A 367 -22.71 -4.32 9.54
CA ARG A 367 -23.55 -3.84 10.65
C ARG A 367 -24.97 -3.51 10.23
N LYS A 368 -25.18 -3.00 9.01
CA LYS A 368 -26.52 -2.62 8.52
C LYS A 368 -27.40 -3.83 8.20
N ILE A 369 -26.78 -4.98 7.92
CA ILE A 369 -27.50 -6.25 7.66
C ILE A 369 -27.57 -7.19 8.88
N CYS A 370 -27.03 -6.79 10.03
CA CYS A 370 -27.19 -7.48 11.30
C CYS A 370 -28.23 -6.79 12.18
N ASP A 371 -28.79 -7.52 13.15
CA ASP A 371 -29.66 -6.97 14.18
C ASP A 371 -28.92 -5.98 15.09
N GLU A 372 -29.64 -5.13 15.83
CA GLU A 372 -29.03 -4.13 16.72
C GLU A 372 -28.15 -4.76 17.82
N GLY A 373 -28.53 -5.94 18.27
CA GLY A 373 -27.78 -6.72 19.28
C GLY A 373 -26.55 -7.43 18.69
N LEU A 374 -26.39 -7.45 17.36
CA LEU A 374 -25.39 -8.23 16.63
C LEU A 374 -25.45 -9.75 16.95
N THR A 375 -26.62 -10.26 17.37
CA THR A 375 -26.77 -11.65 17.83
C THR A 375 -26.58 -12.67 16.70
N THR A 376 -26.80 -12.24 15.45
CA THR A 376 -26.59 -13.05 14.25
C THR A 376 -25.12 -13.06 13.80
N LEU A 377 -24.25 -12.15 14.34
CA LEU A 377 -22.90 -11.93 13.85
C LEU A 377 -21.86 -12.82 14.52
N ALA A 378 -21.08 -13.53 13.74
CA ALA A 378 -19.86 -14.21 14.15
C ALA A 378 -18.66 -13.70 13.32
N THR A 379 -17.63 -13.18 13.97
CA THR A 379 -16.40 -12.74 13.33
C THR A 379 -15.24 -13.65 13.69
N VAL A 380 -14.41 -13.96 12.71
CA VAL A 380 -13.19 -14.76 12.90
C VAL A 380 -12.01 -14.00 12.34
N GLY A 381 -10.97 -13.81 13.14
CA GLY A 381 -9.80 -13.08 12.70
C GLY A 381 -8.59 -13.25 13.60
N ASP A 382 -7.47 -12.70 13.14
CA ASP A 382 -6.22 -12.63 13.89
C ASP A 382 -5.55 -11.28 13.66
N ALA A 383 -5.62 -10.40 14.64
CA ALA A 383 -4.98 -9.09 14.60
C ALA A 383 -3.49 -9.14 14.22
N GLN A 384 -2.80 -10.23 14.57
CA GLN A 384 -1.38 -10.44 14.27
C GLN A 384 -1.13 -10.81 12.79
N GLN A 385 -2.18 -11.15 12.05
CA GLN A 385 -2.14 -11.47 10.62
C GLN A 385 -2.68 -10.33 9.73
N SER A 386 -2.98 -9.15 10.27
CA SER A 386 -3.39 -7.99 9.48
C SER A 386 -2.21 -7.46 8.66
N ILE A 387 -2.17 -7.78 7.37
CA ILE A 387 -1.09 -7.41 6.44
C ILE A 387 -1.59 -6.61 5.24
N TYR A 388 -2.88 -6.27 5.19
CA TYR A 388 -3.50 -5.56 4.08
C TYR A 388 -3.79 -4.07 4.36
N GLY A 389 -3.05 -3.44 5.29
CA GLY A 389 -3.16 -2.00 5.55
C GLY A 389 -3.02 -1.13 4.29
N PHE A 390 -2.17 -1.56 3.33
CA PHE A 390 -2.01 -0.89 2.03
C PHE A 390 -3.23 -1.03 1.09
N ARG A 391 -4.23 -1.87 1.45
CA ARG A 391 -5.54 -2.02 0.77
C ARG A 391 -6.69 -1.44 1.56
N GLY A 392 -6.41 -0.61 2.57
CA GLY A 392 -7.43 0.01 3.40
C GLY A 392 -7.87 -0.80 4.62
N ALA A 393 -7.31 -2.01 4.86
CA ALA A 393 -7.55 -2.72 6.10
C ALA A 393 -7.06 -1.90 7.30
N ASP A 394 -7.90 -1.80 8.32
CA ASP A 394 -7.63 -0.94 9.48
C ASP A 394 -7.79 -1.73 10.78
N LEU A 395 -6.69 -1.92 11.48
CA LEU A 395 -6.67 -2.64 12.76
C LEU A 395 -7.50 -1.93 13.85
N GLU A 396 -7.65 -0.60 13.76
CA GLU A 396 -8.51 0.14 14.69
C GLU A 396 -9.99 -0.22 14.47
N VAL A 397 -10.40 -0.49 13.22
CA VAL A 397 -11.75 -0.98 12.89
C VAL A 397 -12.00 -2.32 13.56
N TYR A 398 -11.04 -3.23 13.46
CA TYR A 398 -11.09 -4.53 14.14
C TYR A 398 -11.25 -4.38 15.66
N GLN A 399 -10.44 -3.52 16.29
CA GLN A 399 -10.48 -3.28 17.74
C GLN A 399 -11.79 -2.60 18.17
N ARG A 400 -12.26 -1.59 17.42
CA ARG A 400 -13.54 -0.92 17.69
C ARG A 400 -14.71 -1.89 17.59
N MET A 401 -14.72 -2.76 16.59
CA MET A 401 -15.79 -3.73 16.42
C MET A 401 -15.76 -4.78 17.55
N ARG A 402 -14.58 -5.25 17.94
CA ARG A 402 -14.42 -6.14 19.10
C ARG A 402 -14.98 -5.50 20.37
N ALA A 403 -14.63 -4.23 20.66
CA ALA A 403 -15.15 -3.50 21.82
C ALA A 403 -16.67 -3.38 21.75
N MET A 404 -17.23 -3.02 20.60
CA MET A 404 -18.68 -2.90 20.40
C MET A 404 -19.41 -4.23 20.60
N MET A 405 -18.87 -5.35 20.11
CA MET A 405 -19.44 -6.68 20.30
C MET A 405 -19.39 -7.07 21.79
N ARG A 406 -18.31 -6.74 22.50
CA ARG A 406 -18.16 -6.99 23.95
C ARG A 406 -19.20 -6.21 24.76
N GLU A 407 -19.47 -4.95 24.42
CA GLU A 407 -20.52 -4.14 25.06
C GLU A 407 -21.92 -4.74 24.88
N ARG A 408 -22.13 -5.51 23.79
CA ARG A 408 -23.36 -6.24 23.50
C ARG A 408 -23.39 -7.68 24.05
N GLY A 409 -22.42 -8.02 24.89
CA GLY A 409 -22.36 -9.33 25.55
C GLY A 409 -21.83 -10.46 24.66
N SER A 410 -20.90 -10.17 23.74
CA SER A 410 -20.32 -11.19 22.88
C SER A 410 -19.61 -12.28 23.67
N ASN A 411 -19.74 -13.50 23.18
CA ASN A 411 -18.84 -14.60 23.55
C ASN A 411 -17.51 -14.40 22.81
N GLU A 412 -16.42 -14.27 23.57
CA GLU A 412 -15.06 -14.19 23.01
C GLU A 412 -14.36 -15.53 23.15
N VAL A 413 -13.97 -16.11 22.04
CA VAL A 413 -13.31 -17.43 22.01
C VAL A 413 -11.92 -17.29 21.37
N GLU A 414 -10.91 -17.85 22.04
CA GLU A 414 -9.55 -17.93 21.52
C GLU A 414 -9.21 -19.34 21.04
N LEU A 415 -8.80 -19.45 19.76
CA LEU A 415 -8.27 -20.69 19.20
C LEU A 415 -6.74 -20.62 19.25
N THR A 416 -6.14 -21.37 20.18
CA THR A 416 -4.71 -21.29 20.49
C THR A 416 -3.93 -22.55 20.15
N ILE A 417 -4.56 -23.61 19.65
CA ILE A 417 -3.88 -24.86 19.27
C ILE A 417 -3.60 -24.87 17.77
N ASN A 418 -2.32 -24.76 17.39
CA ASN A 418 -1.87 -24.75 15.99
C ASN A 418 -1.61 -26.17 15.48
N TYR A 419 -2.30 -26.57 14.41
CA TYR A 419 -2.16 -27.89 13.78
C TYR A 419 -1.31 -27.86 12.50
N ARG A 420 -0.84 -26.69 12.07
CA ARG A 420 -0.08 -26.48 10.83
C ARG A 420 1.42 -26.58 11.06
N SER A 421 1.92 -25.83 12.02
CA SER A 421 3.36 -25.59 12.19
C SER A 421 3.98 -26.55 13.23
N GLN A 422 5.25 -26.85 13.05
CA GLN A 422 6.03 -27.61 14.02
C GLN A 422 6.30 -26.76 15.28
N PRO A 423 6.47 -27.40 16.46
CA PRO A 423 6.69 -26.70 17.73
C PRO A 423 7.86 -25.71 17.71
N ASP A 424 8.98 -26.07 17.06
CA ASP A 424 10.17 -25.22 16.98
C ASP A 424 9.93 -23.91 16.23
N ILE A 425 9.11 -23.96 15.18
CA ILE A 425 8.73 -22.75 14.42
C ILE A 425 7.91 -21.82 15.29
N LEU A 426 6.94 -22.38 16.04
CA LEU A 426 6.11 -21.59 16.95
C LEU A 426 6.92 -20.96 18.08
N ARG A 427 7.86 -21.72 18.67
CA ARG A 427 8.78 -21.20 19.71
C ARG A 427 9.67 -20.06 19.16
N PHE A 428 10.15 -20.19 17.93
CA PHE A 428 10.95 -19.14 17.29
C PHE A 428 10.12 -17.87 17.07
N VAL A 429 8.90 -18.00 16.52
CA VAL A 429 7.98 -16.87 16.30
C VAL A 429 7.63 -16.21 17.63
N GLU A 430 7.25 -16.99 18.64
CA GLU A 430 6.95 -16.49 19.98
C GLU A 430 8.16 -15.74 20.57
N GLY A 431 9.36 -16.31 20.48
CA GLY A 431 10.59 -15.71 21.03
C GLY A 431 10.92 -14.34 20.45
N ILE A 432 10.48 -14.06 19.24
CA ILE A 432 10.68 -12.76 18.59
C ILE A 432 9.50 -11.82 18.89
N PHE A 433 8.27 -12.25 18.60
CA PHE A 433 7.11 -11.39 18.48
C PHE A 433 6.30 -11.20 19.76
N SER A 434 6.57 -11.99 20.83
CA SER A 434 5.96 -11.78 22.15
C SER A 434 6.45 -10.53 22.89
N LYS A 435 7.46 -9.84 22.32
CA LYS A 435 8.00 -8.62 22.94
C LYS A 435 7.02 -7.46 22.73
N PRO A 436 6.87 -6.59 23.76
CA PRO A 436 5.91 -5.48 23.73
C PRO A 436 6.07 -4.52 22.54
N GLU A 437 7.28 -4.40 21.99
CA GLU A 437 7.61 -3.53 20.87
C GLU A 437 6.85 -3.90 19.57
N PHE A 438 6.39 -5.16 19.44
CA PHE A 438 5.69 -5.62 18.25
C PHE A 438 4.17 -5.48 18.34
N PHE A 439 3.57 -5.94 19.46
CA PHE A 439 2.11 -5.98 19.60
C PHE A 439 1.61 -5.36 20.92
N GLY A 440 2.37 -4.46 21.53
CA GLY A 440 1.95 -3.78 22.77
C GLY A 440 1.66 -4.71 23.96
N GLY A 441 2.14 -5.96 23.91
CA GLY A 441 1.85 -6.98 24.91
C GLY A 441 0.62 -7.85 24.63
N GLU A 442 -0.10 -7.61 23.52
CA GLU A 442 -1.31 -8.39 23.12
C GLU A 442 -0.97 -9.56 22.17
N PHE A 443 0.20 -10.15 22.29
CA PHE A 443 0.59 -11.29 21.47
C PHE A 443 -0.23 -12.54 21.81
N LEU A 444 -1.04 -13.04 20.85
CA LEU A 444 -1.75 -14.31 20.99
C LEU A 444 -0.76 -15.47 20.87
N LYS A 445 -0.48 -16.10 22.00
CA LYS A 445 0.38 -17.27 22.06
C LYS A 445 -0.36 -18.51 21.57
N VAL A 446 0.24 -19.23 20.63
CA VAL A 446 -0.31 -20.49 20.12
C VAL A 446 0.60 -21.67 20.50
N SER A 447 -0.02 -22.76 20.94
CA SER A 447 0.66 -24.02 21.23
C SER A 447 0.55 -24.99 20.06
N SER A 448 1.52 -25.90 19.90
CA SER A 448 1.46 -26.93 18.85
C SER A 448 0.48 -28.04 19.23
N GLY A 449 -0.42 -28.37 18.30
CA GLY A 449 -1.21 -29.59 18.32
C GLY A 449 -0.55 -30.76 17.58
N ARG A 450 0.71 -30.59 17.13
CA ARG A 450 1.50 -31.64 16.48
C ARG A 450 2.49 -32.25 17.47
N GLU A 451 2.76 -33.54 17.31
CA GLU A 451 3.81 -34.23 18.06
C GLU A 451 5.21 -33.70 17.63
N GLU A 452 6.13 -33.62 18.58
CA GLU A 452 7.49 -33.11 18.33
C GLU A 452 8.24 -33.94 17.26
N ASP A 453 7.98 -35.22 17.16
CA ASP A 453 8.63 -36.16 16.24
C ASP A 453 7.94 -36.26 14.86
N SER A 454 6.89 -35.49 14.60
CA SER A 454 6.14 -35.53 13.33
C SER A 454 6.82 -34.77 12.17
N GLY A 455 8.15 -34.62 12.19
CA GLY A 455 8.92 -33.96 11.15
C GLY A 455 8.95 -34.75 9.82
N PRO A 456 9.27 -34.10 8.69
CA PRO A 456 9.43 -34.78 7.42
C PRO A 456 10.65 -35.73 7.46
N SER A 457 10.55 -36.87 6.77
CA SER A 457 11.58 -37.93 6.79
C SER A 457 12.96 -37.51 6.23
N TRP A 458 12.99 -36.44 5.45
CA TRP A 458 14.21 -35.87 4.86
C TRP A 458 14.97 -34.93 5.82
N LEU A 459 14.40 -34.57 6.97
CA LEU A 459 15.06 -33.75 8.00
C LEU A 459 15.56 -34.67 9.11
N ALA A 460 16.84 -34.56 9.47
CA ALA A 460 17.38 -35.33 10.57
C ALA A 460 16.75 -34.90 11.91
N PRO A 461 16.56 -35.82 12.88
CA PRO A 461 15.89 -35.52 14.15
C PRO A 461 16.58 -34.42 14.96
N ASP A 462 17.88 -34.30 14.86
CA ASP A 462 18.75 -33.32 15.53
C ASP A 462 18.98 -32.04 14.72
N GLU A 463 18.46 -31.97 13.49
CA GLU A 463 18.64 -30.80 12.62
C GLU A 463 17.62 -29.69 12.98
N PRO A 464 18.09 -28.42 13.18
CA PRO A 464 17.20 -27.35 13.52
C PRO A 464 16.22 -27.04 12.37
N ARG A 465 14.93 -26.90 12.70
CA ARG A 465 13.88 -26.55 11.72
C ARG A 465 13.88 -25.07 11.38
N VAL A 466 14.54 -24.24 12.17
CA VAL A 466 14.71 -22.80 11.89
C VAL A 466 16.20 -22.53 11.78
N LYS A 467 16.60 -21.94 10.64
CA LYS A 467 17.97 -21.53 10.34
C LYS A 467 18.03 -20.06 9.99
N ILE A 468 19.01 -19.36 10.49
CA ILE A 468 19.29 -17.97 10.12
C ILE A 468 20.53 -17.98 9.23
N LEU A 469 20.34 -17.59 7.97
CA LEU A 469 21.43 -17.38 7.04
C LEU A 469 21.88 -15.93 7.10
N LEU A 470 23.13 -15.71 7.49
CA LEU A 470 23.72 -14.37 7.55
C LEU A 470 24.67 -14.17 6.39
N SER A 471 24.27 -13.36 5.43
CA SER A 471 25.16 -12.92 4.34
C SER A 471 25.99 -11.73 4.81
N ALA A 472 27.25 -11.95 5.14
CA ALA A 472 28.18 -10.86 5.42
C ALA A 472 28.76 -10.35 4.09
N GLY A 473 28.35 -9.17 3.66
CA GLY A 473 29.06 -8.45 2.62
C GLY A 473 30.51 -8.25 3.07
N HIS A 474 31.49 -8.65 2.27
CA HIS A 474 32.87 -8.32 2.55
C HIS A 474 32.99 -6.80 2.69
N LYS A 475 33.51 -6.33 3.83
CA LYS A 475 33.96 -4.93 3.94
C LYS A 475 34.97 -4.74 2.80
N ALA A 476 34.59 -3.97 1.80
CA ALA A 476 35.51 -3.54 0.78
C ALA A 476 36.76 -3.01 1.47
N GLU A 477 37.92 -3.47 1.04
CA GLU A 477 39.21 -2.91 1.47
C GLU A 477 39.16 -1.38 1.33
N ARG A 478 39.80 -0.65 2.25
CA ARG A 478 39.78 0.81 2.30
C ARG A 478 39.98 1.41 0.90
N GLY A 479 38.91 1.92 0.29
CA GLY A 479 38.94 2.57 -1.02
C GLY A 479 37.94 2.03 -2.06
N GLN A 480 37.28 0.89 -1.86
CA GLN A 480 36.20 0.42 -2.70
C GLN A 480 34.86 0.72 -2.02
N GLY A 481 33.89 1.26 -2.78
CA GLY A 481 32.59 1.68 -2.28
C GLY A 481 31.78 0.57 -1.61
N ARG A 482 30.68 0.92 -0.95
CA ARG A 482 29.74 -0.01 -0.32
C ARG A 482 29.39 -1.16 -1.28
N THR A 483 29.39 -2.42 -0.77
CA THR A 483 28.89 -3.57 -1.50
C THR A 483 27.47 -3.25 -2.01
N SER A 484 27.24 -3.42 -3.30
CA SER A 484 25.93 -3.12 -3.89
C SER A 484 24.86 -4.05 -3.29
N VAL A 485 23.65 -3.56 -3.16
CA VAL A 485 22.50 -4.36 -2.69
C VAL A 485 22.28 -5.59 -3.57
N ASP A 486 22.56 -5.48 -4.87
CA ASP A 486 22.43 -6.59 -5.81
C ASP A 486 23.47 -7.68 -5.59
N ALA A 487 24.69 -7.31 -5.20
CA ALA A 487 25.72 -8.31 -4.83
C ALA A 487 25.33 -9.06 -3.55
N LEU A 488 24.71 -8.40 -2.57
CA LEU A 488 24.19 -9.06 -1.37
C LEU A 488 23.04 -10.00 -1.72
N ARG A 489 22.08 -9.57 -2.55
CA ARG A 489 20.98 -10.44 -3.02
C ARG A 489 21.49 -11.65 -3.82
N GLN A 490 22.55 -11.47 -4.60
CA GLN A 490 23.15 -12.58 -5.32
C GLN A 490 23.77 -13.60 -4.36
N ALA A 491 24.44 -13.16 -3.30
CA ALA A 491 24.98 -14.03 -2.26
C ALA A 491 23.87 -14.79 -1.52
N ASP A 492 22.78 -14.11 -1.18
CA ASP A 492 21.58 -14.73 -0.58
C ASP A 492 20.98 -15.79 -1.51
N ALA A 493 20.85 -15.48 -2.80
CA ALA A 493 20.31 -16.40 -3.81
C ALA A 493 21.14 -17.68 -3.93
N VAL A 494 22.48 -17.56 -3.88
CA VAL A 494 23.40 -18.72 -3.90
C VAL A 494 23.19 -19.56 -2.64
N ALA A 495 23.19 -18.95 -1.45
CA ALA A 495 23.02 -19.67 -0.19
C ALA A 495 21.68 -20.40 -0.08
N LEU A 496 20.60 -19.77 -0.57
CA LEU A 496 19.27 -20.39 -0.62
C LEU A 496 19.21 -21.55 -1.62
N ALA A 497 19.83 -21.40 -2.78
CA ALA A 497 19.88 -22.46 -3.78
C ALA A 497 20.71 -23.67 -3.29
N ASP A 498 21.83 -23.44 -2.58
CA ASP A 498 22.62 -24.49 -1.93
C ASP A 498 21.76 -25.27 -0.92
N GLU A 499 20.98 -24.58 -0.12
CA GLU A 499 20.08 -25.20 0.86
C GLU A 499 18.96 -26.01 0.18
N PHE A 500 18.39 -25.51 -0.91
CA PHE A 500 17.34 -26.22 -1.67
C PHE A 500 17.89 -27.51 -2.28
N GLU A 501 19.06 -27.48 -2.91
CA GLU A 501 19.71 -28.68 -3.44
C GLU A 501 20.05 -29.67 -2.32
N ARG A 502 20.54 -29.20 -1.18
CA ARG A 502 20.84 -30.03 -0.02
C ARG A 502 19.58 -30.74 0.51
N LEU A 503 18.46 -30.04 0.63
CA LEU A 503 17.20 -30.63 1.07
C LEU A 503 16.63 -31.59 0.04
N HIS A 504 16.70 -31.24 -1.24
CA HIS A 504 16.25 -32.10 -2.34
C HIS A 504 17.03 -33.40 -2.41
N ALA A 505 18.34 -33.35 -2.24
CA ALA A 505 19.21 -34.54 -2.19
C ALA A 505 18.84 -35.50 -1.05
N ARG A 506 18.13 -35.03 -0.03
CA ARG A 506 17.61 -35.82 1.09
C ARG A 506 16.18 -36.31 0.90
N GLY A 507 15.56 -35.98 -0.24
CA GLY A 507 14.21 -36.43 -0.59
C GLY A 507 13.11 -35.38 -0.45
N ALA A 508 13.43 -34.11 -0.15
CA ALA A 508 12.46 -33.03 -0.21
C ALA A 508 12.07 -32.72 -1.65
N SER A 509 10.80 -32.47 -1.93
CA SER A 509 10.35 -32.02 -3.23
C SER A 509 10.59 -30.51 -3.38
N TYR A 510 11.05 -30.04 -4.54
CA TYR A 510 11.11 -28.61 -4.85
C TYR A 510 9.73 -27.94 -4.78
N GLY A 511 8.65 -28.70 -5.06
CA GLY A 511 7.27 -28.20 -4.93
C GLY A 511 6.85 -27.86 -3.51
N ASP A 512 7.59 -28.37 -2.50
CA ASP A 512 7.33 -28.08 -1.08
C ASP A 512 8.17 -26.91 -0.54
N MET A 513 8.99 -26.28 -1.41
CA MET A 513 9.87 -25.17 -1.06
C MET A 513 9.35 -23.85 -1.60
N ALA A 514 9.48 -22.77 -0.83
CA ALA A 514 9.08 -21.44 -1.25
C ALA A 514 10.05 -20.37 -0.77
N ILE A 515 10.26 -19.34 -1.58
CA ILE A 515 10.97 -18.11 -1.21
C ILE A 515 9.94 -16.99 -1.11
N LEU A 516 9.86 -16.36 0.06
CA LEU A 516 9.01 -15.19 0.28
C LEU A 516 9.87 -13.93 0.19
N LEU A 517 9.48 -13.03 -0.71
CA LEU A 517 10.14 -11.75 -0.93
C LEU A 517 9.15 -10.61 -0.69
N GLN A 518 9.62 -9.47 -0.22
CA GLN A 518 8.80 -8.27 -0.06
C GLN A 518 8.17 -7.81 -1.39
N SER A 519 8.86 -8.06 -2.51
CA SER A 519 8.37 -7.79 -3.85
C SER A 519 9.04 -8.73 -4.85
N THR A 520 8.27 -9.25 -5.78
CA THR A 520 8.76 -10.06 -6.91
C THR A 520 9.08 -9.20 -8.13
N LYS A 521 8.77 -7.88 -8.10
CA LYS A 521 8.96 -6.97 -9.23
C LYS A 521 10.42 -6.57 -9.43
N GLY A 522 10.85 -6.49 -10.69
CA GLY A 522 12.11 -5.92 -11.12
C GLY A 522 13.37 -6.61 -10.54
N ALA A 523 14.35 -5.81 -10.12
CA ALA A 523 15.65 -6.29 -9.65
C ALA A 523 15.60 -7.09 -8.33
N LYS A 524 14.48 -7.10 -7.60
CA LYS A 524 14.41 -7.78 -6.30
C LYS A 524 14.38 -9.29 -6.43
N ALA A 525 13.58 -9.87 -7.33
CA ALA A 525 13.49 -11.31 -7.56
C ALA A 525 14.54 -11.84 -8.55
N GLY A 526 15.06 -10.99 -9.44
CA GLY A 526 15.95 -11.36 -10.52
C GLY A 526 17.16 -12.23 -10.12
N PRO A 527 17.93 -11.88 -9.06
CA PRO A 527 19.07 -12.70 -8.62
C PRO A 527 18.66 -14.12 -8.22
N TYR A 528 17.55 -14.29 -7.50
CA TYR A 528 17.06 -15.61 -7.09
C TYR A 528 16.61 -16.45 -8.29
N LEU A 529 15.84 -15.86 -9.20
CA LEU A 529 15.38 -16.56 -10.41
C LEU A 529 16.52 -17.00 -11.29
N ARG A 530 17.53 -16.14 -11.52
CA ARG A 530 18.71 -16.49 -12.30
C ARG A 530 19.48 -17.65 -11.69
N GLU A 531 19.70 -17.59 -10.36
CA GLU A 531 20.48 -18.63 -9.67
C GLU A 531 19.75 -19.98 -9.64
N LEU A 532 18.45 -20.00 -9.34
CA LEU A 532 17.65 -21.22 -9.35
C LEU A 532 17.61 -21.86 -10.75
N ARG A 533 17.36 -21.05 -11.79
CA ARG A 533 17.36 -21.51 -13.18
C ARG A 533 18.72 -22.05 -13.63
N ARG A 534 19.81 -21.35 -13.25
CA ARG A 534 21.18 -21.78 -13.54
C ARG A 534 21.48 -23.18 -13.00
N ARG A 535 20.90 -23.56 -11.87
CA ARG A 535 21.03 -24.88 -11.24
C ARG A 535 19.97 -25.89 -11.70
N GLY A 536 19.08 -25.52 -12.60
CA GLY A 536 18.00 -26.39 -13.06
C GLY A 536 16.89 -26.63 -12.01
N ILE A 537 16.82 -25.78 -10.97
CA ILE A 537 15.77 -25.85 -9.98
C ILE A 537 14.49 -25.25 -10.58
N PRO A 538 13.38 -26.02 -10.68
CA PRO A 538 12.13 -25.51 -11.23
C PRO A 538 11.56 -24.41 -10.30
N VAL A 539 11.16 -23.29 -10.88
CA VAL A 539 10.63 -22.15 -10.14
C VAL A 539 9.44 -21.52 -10.83
N ILE A 540 8.41 -21.22 -10.05
CA ILE A 540 7.22 -20.48 -10.47
C ILE A 540 7.15 -19.21 -9.64
N VAL A 541 6.95 -18.06 -10.28
CA VAL A 541 6.72 -16.77 -9.61
C VAL A 541 5.21 -16.57 -9.48
N SER A 542 4.75 -16.41 -8.24
CA SER A 542 3.34 -16.07 -7.96
C SER A 542 3.20 -14.55 -7.85
N GLY A 543 2.18 -13.98 -8.48
CA GLY A 543 1.88 -12.54 -8.42
C GLY A 543 2.80 -11.66 -9.29
N GLY A 544 3.45 -12.24 -10.28
CA GLY A 544 4.32 -11.48 -11.20
C GLY A 544 3.52 -10.68 -12.21
N SER A 545 3.65 -9.34 -12.18
CA SER A 545 3.24 -8.44 -13.28
C SER A 545 4.29 -8.40 -14.40
N ASP A 546 5.19 -9.39 -14.46
CA ASP A 546 6.36 -9.39 -15.35
C ASP A 546 6.01 -9.77 -16.79
N PHE A 547 4.73 -10.05 -17.11
CA PHE A 547 4.29 -10.37 -18.46
C PHE A 547 4.69 -9.26 -19.45
N PHE A 548 4.38 -8.01 -19.13
CA PHE A 548 4.73 -6.87 -19.98
C PHE A 548 6.22 -6.51 -19.97
N LEU A 549 6.98 -7.04 -19.01
CA LEU A 549 8.43 -6.87 -18.94
C LEU A 549 9.20 -7.98 -19.70
N GLN A 550 8.48 -9.01 -20.18
CA GLN A 550 9.13 -10.03 -21.02
C GLN A 550 9.60 -9.37 -22.31
N PRO A 551 10.83 -9.66 -22.78
CA PRO A 551 11.39 -9.00 -23.98
C PRO A 551 10.48 -9.08 -25.20
N GLU A 552 9.81 -10.20 -25.40
CA GLU A 552 8.90 -10.44 -26.52
C GLU A 552 7.65 -9.56 -26.41
N VAL A 553 7.06 -9.48 -25.23
CA VAL A 553 5.85 -8.68 -24.96
C VAL A 553 6.18 -7.20 -24.99
N SER A 554 7.30 -6.80 -24.37
CA SER A 554 7.81 -5.43 -24.39
C SER A 554 8.05 -4.95 -25.83
N THR A 555 8.66 -5.80 -26.67
CA THR A 555 8.91 -5.46 -28.08
C THR A 555 7.60 -5.24 -28.85
N VAL A 556 6.59 -6.09 -28.64
CA VAL A 556 5.25 -5.89 -29.27
C VAL A 556 4.59 -4.63 -28.73
N SER A 557 4.69 -4.36 -27.43
CA SER A 557 4.16 -3.12 -26.85
C SER A 557 4.82 -1.87 -27.45
N MET A 558 6.13 -1.87 -27.63
CA MET A 558 6.86 -0.77 -28.29
C MET A 558 6.43 -0.60 -29.75
N LEU A 559 6.21 -1.71 -30.47
CA LEU A 559 5.66 -1.65 -31.83
C LEU A 559 4.29 -0.97 -31.87
N LEU A 560 3.39 -1.34 -30.97
CA LEU A 560 2.05 -0.76 -30.87
C LEU A 560 2.12 0.74 -30.50
N ARG A 561 3.01 1.14 -29.59
CA ARG A 561 3.26 2.54 -29.23
C ARG A 561 3.71 3.36 -30.45
N VAL A 562 4.67 2.86 -31.21
CA VAL A 562 5.16 3.53 -32.44
C VAL A 562 4.07 3.62 -33.52
N LEU A 563 3.20 2.61 -33.62
CA LEU A 563 2.07 2.65 -34.57
C LEU A 563 0.99 3.65 -34.14
N ALA A 564 0.79 3.83 -32.84
CA ALA A 564 -0.14 4.80 -32.29
C ALA A 564 0.42 6.22 -32.34
N ASP A 565 1.70 6.39 -32.03
CA ASP A 565 2.41 7.68 -32.05
C ASP A 565 3.80 7.50 -32.68
N ARG A 566 3.99 8.08 -33.89
CA ARG A 566 5.25 8.02 -34.63
C ARG A 566 6.35 8.89 -34.02
N ASP A 567 5.98 9.83 -33.16
CA ASP A 567 6.89 10.76 -32.50
C ASP A 567 7.37 10.21 -31.13
N ASP A 568 6.94 9.01 -30.74
CA ASP A 568 7.47 8.28 -29.57
C ASP A 568 8.89 7.77 -29.88
N ASP A 569 9.87 8.66 -29.76
CA ASP A 569 11.28 8.41 -30.02
C ASP A 569 11.86 7.28 -29.17
N GLU A 570 11.41 7.17 -27.91
CA GLU A 570 11.87 6.14 -26.98
C GLU A 570 11.41 4.73 -27.42
N ALA A 571 10.13 4.59 -27.76
CA ALA A 571 9.59 3.34 -28.25
C ALA A 571 10.21 2.94 -29.58
N LEU A 572 10.40 3.90 -30.51
CA LEU A 572 11.02 3.64 -31.80
C LEU A 572 12.49 3.22 -31.67
N PHE A 573 13.26 3.90 -30.80
CA PHE A 573 14.65 3.54 -30.54
C PHE A 573 14.79 2.12 -29.98
N ALA A 574 13.99 1.79 -28.97
CA ALA A 574 13.99 0.47 -28.37
C ALA A 574 13.50 -0.63 -29.34
N LEU A 575 12.50 -0.32 -30.16
CA LEU A 575 11.99 -1.23 -31.20
C LEU A 575 13.04 -1.55 -32.26
N LEU A 576 13.76 -0.54 -32.76
CA LEU A 576 14.82 -0.74 -33.75
C LEU A 576 15.97 -1.59 -33.21
N GLY A 577 16.34 -1.43 -31.94
CA GLY A 577 17.36 -2.25 -31.27
C GLY A 577 16.88 -3.65 -30.82
N SER A 578 15.59 -3.95 -31.01
CA SER A 578 15.01 -5.24 -30.63
C SER A 578 15.34 -6.35 -31.64
N ALA A 579 15.07 -7.60 -31.25
CA ALA A 579 15.22 -8.78 -32.12
C ALA A 579 14.35 -8.75 -33.39
N PHE A 580 13.36 -7.84 -33.50
CA PHE A 580 12.55 -7.67 -34.72
C PHE A 580 13.30 -6.97 -35.85
N PHE A 581 14.13 -5.98 -35.52
CA PHE A 581 14.83 -5.17 -36.49
C PHE A 581 16.34 -5.33 -36.44
N ASP A 582 16.88 -5.76 -35.30
CA ASP A 582 18.30 -6.07 -35.06
C ASP A 582 19.25 -4.94 -35.54
N ALA A 583 18.82 -3.68 -35.34
CA ALA A 583 19.65 -2.56 -35.71
C ALA A 583 20.87 -2.48 -34.79
N SER A 584 22.06 -2.38 -35.40
CA SER A 584 23.30 -2.27 -34.64
C SER A 584 23.38 -0.95 -33.86
N ASP A 585 24.15 -0.92 -32.79
CA ASP A 585 24.43 0.29 -32.00
C ASP A 585 24.97 1.43 -32.87
N ASP A 586 25.79 1.12 -33.88
CA ASP A 586 26.29 2.10 -34.83
C ASP A 586 25.18 2.70 -35.70
N ALA A 587 24.19 1.90 -36.13
CA ALA A 587 23.04 2.36 -36.89
C ALA A 587 22.14 3.27 -36.04
N LEU A 588 21.88 2.87 -34.78
CA LEU A 588 21.12 3.67 -33.81
C LEU A 588 21.84 4.99 -33.49
N LEU A 589 23.15 4.96 -33.32
CA LEU A 589 23.96 6.16 -33.14
C LEU A 589 23.89 7.08 -34.34
N ALA A 590 24.00 6.52 -35.56
CA ALA A 590 23.90 7.29 -36.81
C ALA A 590 22.54 8.01 -36.95
N LEU A 591 21.42 7.33 -36.63
CA LEU A 591 20.09 7.92 -36.60
C LEU A 591 19.99 9.06 -35.59
N SER A 592 20.53 8.87 -34.38
CA SER A 592 20.57 9.88 -33.34
C SER A 592 21.39 11.12 -33.73
N VAL A 593 22.51 10.93 -34.47
CA VAL A 593 23.34 12.03 -34.98
C VAL A 593 22.62 12.78 -36.09
N ILE A 594 21.95 12.09 -37.01
CA ILE A 594 21.14 12.70 -38.08
C ILE A 594 20.04 13.57 -37.46
N ASN A 595 19.35 13.10 -36.46
CA ASN A 595 18.34 13.85 -35.72
C ASN A 595 18.93 15.13 -35.11
N ARG A 596 20.08 15.05 -34.42
CA ARG A 596 20.78 16.22 -33.86
C ARG A 596 21.28 17.21 -34.89
N GLN A 597 21.73 16.76 -36.04
CA GLN A 597 22.17 17.65 -37.13
C GLN A 597 21.01 18.40 -37.77
N ARG A 598 19.84 17.76 -37.89
CA ARG A 598 18.62 18.40 -38.40
C ARG A 598 18.15 19.51 -37.44
N LEU A 599 18.28 19.33 -36.11
CA LEU A 599 18.01 20.38 -35.12
C LEU A 599 18.89 21.63 -35.28
N LYS A 600 20.09 21.50 -35.85
CA LYS A 600 21.01 22.62 -36.09
C LYS A 600 20.75 23.33 -37.41
N LEU A 601 20.04 22.70 -38.36
CA LEU A 601 19.84 23.21 -39.73
C LEU A 601 18.56 24.04 -39.91
N LEU A 602 17.73 24.20 -38.87
CA LEU A 602 16.50 24.98 -38.88
C LEU A 602 16.56 26.16 -37.89
N PRO A 603 17.34 27.21 -38.17
CA PRO A 603 17.30 28.44 -37.36
C PRO A 603 16.05 29.22 -37.79
N GLY A 604 15.00 29.22 -36.99
CA GLY A 604 13.90 30.17 -37.11
C GLY A 604 12.50 29.62 -37.33
N GLU A 605 12.30 28.34 -37.51
CA GLU A 605 10.96 27.76 -37.59
C GLU A 605 10.60 26.93 -36.36
N SER A 606 9.45 27.28 -35.82
CA SER A 606 8.60 26.55 -34.84
C SER A 606 9.18 25.32 -34.12
N ARG A 607 9.13 25.34 -32.82
CA ARG A 607 9.54 24.42 -31.76
C ARG A 607 9.14 22.93 -31.89
N ALA A 608 8.88 22.37 -33.05
CA ALA A 608 8.73 20.93 -33.22
C ALA A 608 10.13 20.29 -33.24
N LYS A 609 10.51 19.54 -32.21
CA LYS A 609 11.68 18.67 -32.26
C LYS A 609 11.49 17.69 -33.42
N PRO A 610 12.46 17.57 -34.37
CA PRO A 610 12.40 16.51 -35.36
C PRO A 610 12.42 15.14 -34.66
N SER A 611 11.47 14.27 -35.03
CA SER A 611 11.36 12.94 -34.45
C SER A 611 12.44 11.99 -34.97
N LEU A 612 12.72 10.92 -34.21
CA LEU A 612 13.60 9.84 -34.67
C LEU A 612 13.03 9.17 -35.93
N TYR A 613 11.70 9.16 -36.09
CA TYR A 613 11.01 8.64 -37.26
C TYR A 613 11.36 9.45 -38.54
N ASP A 614 11.40 10.78 -38.44
CA ASP A 614 11.84 11.63 -39.54
C ASP A 614 13.30 11.35 -39.94
N ALA A 615 14.16 11.11 -38.95
CA ALA A 615 15.56 10.75 -39.22
C ALA A 615 15.66 9.39 -39.92
N LEU A 616 14.83 8.42 -39.52
CA LEU A 616 14.74 7.10 -40.15
C LEU A 616 14.29 7.20 -41.59
N CYS A 617 13.23 7.96 -41.90
CA CYS A 617 12.75 8.20 -43.25
C CYS A 617 13.86 8.80 -44.12
N LEU A 618 14.56 9.83 -43.63
CA LEU A 618 15.67 10.45 -44.34
C LEU A 618 16.83 9.50 -44.61
N TYR A 619 17.12 8.60 -43.66
CA TYR A 619 18.15 7.57 -43.83
C TYR A 619 17.78 6.57 -44.92
N VAL A 620 16.54 6.09 -44.93
CA VAL A 620 16.03 5.14 -45.94
C VAL A 620 16.03 5.78 -47.35
N GLU A 621 15.58 7.03 -47.49
CA GLU A 621 15.60 7.76 -48.76
C GLU A 621 17.04 7.90 -49.32
N LYS A 622 18.01 8.22 -48.45
CA LYS A 622 19.42 8.32 -48.85
C LYS A 622 20.03 6.97 -49.23
N ALA A 623 19.63 5.90 -48.50
CA ALA A 623 20.11 4.55 -48.80
C ALA A 623 19.56 4.05 -50.16
N GLN A 624 18.30 4.32 -50.47
CA GLN A 624 17.68 3.96 -51.74
C GLN A 624 18.24 4.76 -52.92
N GLY A 625 18.67 6.00 -52.69
CA GLY A 625 19.30 6.84 -53.74
C GLY A 625 20.74 6.46 -54.09
N ASN A 626 21.37 5.54 -53.29
CA ASN A 626 22.72 5.00 -53.52
C ASN A 626 22.72 3.58 -54.10
N LEU A 627 21.54 3.00 -54.37
CA LEU A 627 21.35 1.77 -55.13
C LEU A 627 20.97 2.11 -56.59
#